data_acf6bbf100a9cf318fabd9424b6337c3
#
_entry.id   acf6bbf100a9cf318fabd9424b6337c3
#
_cell.length_a   1.000
_cell.length_b   1.000
_cell.length_c   1.000
_cell.angle_alpha   90.00
_cell.angle_beta   90.00
_cell.angle_gamma   90.00
#
_symmetry.space_group_name_H-M   'P 1'
#
loop_
_entity.id
_entity.type
_entity.pdbx_description
1 polymer ?
#
loop_
_entity_poly.entity_id
_entity_poly.type
_entity_poly.pdbx_seq_one_letter_code
_entity_poly.pdbx_strand_id
1 'polypeptide(L)'
;MKKKPLVVLTGPTAVGKTKASIGLAKVIVGEIISADSMQVYEYMNIGSAKIRPEEMKGVPHYLIDDLKPWDEFHVVRFQQMAKKAMEQIYANGHIPIVVGGTGFYIQALLYDIDFTGTAQDDTYRAELENLVKEKGAVYLHNMLRKVDPKSAEDIHANNVKRVIRALEYYRQTGQKMSEHNEAERRKESPYEFVYFVLNTPRDCLLYTSDAADDM
;
A
#
# COMPACT_ATOMS: atom_id res chain seq x y z
N MET A 1 -16.85 6.82 20.20
CA MET A 1 -16.43 8.01 19.39
C MET A 1 -17.01 7.86 18.00
N LYS A 2 -17.48 8.95 17.37
CA LYS A 2 -17.96 8.92 15.99
C LYS A 2 -16.76 8.65 15.05
N LYS A 3 -16.88 7.66 14.18
CA LYS A 3 -15.82 7.35 13.18
C LYS A 3 -15.62 8.55 12.25
N LYS A 4 -14.40 8.84 11.84
CA LYS A 4 -14.08 9.96 10.92
C LYS A 4 -14.38 9.54 9.47
N PRO A 5 -14.96 10.43 8.64
CA PRO A 5 -15.29 10.09 7.25
C PRO A 5 -14.02 9.93 6.40
N LEU A 6 -14.03 8.98 5.49
CA LEU A 6 -12.95 8.72 4.55
C LEU A 6 -13.52 8.25 3.22
N VAL A 7 -13.00 8.75 2.11
CA VAL A 7 -13.35 8.23 0.79
C VAL A 7 -12.15 7.51 0.19
N VAL A 8 -12.39 6.37 -0.43
CA VAL A 8 -11.39 5.62 -1.18
C VAL A 8 -11.83 5.50 -2.63
N LEU A 9 -10.94 5.83 -3.55
CA LEU A 9 -11.14 5.68 -4.98
C LEU A 9 -10.00 4.85 -5.58
N THR A 10 -10.30 3.64 -6.01
CA THR A 10 -9.33 2.72 -6.59
C THR A 10 -9.75 2.24 -7.98
N GLY A 11 -8.85 1.52 -8.63
CA GLY A 11 -9.06 0.93 -9.95
C GLY A 11 -7.75 0.78 -10.71
N PRO A 12 -7.74 0.11 -11.86
CA PRO A 12 -6.54 -0.10 -12.67
C PRO A 12 -5.95 1.23 -13.18
N THR A 13 -4.73 1.15 -13.69
CA THR A 13 -4.09 2.29 -14.37
C THR A 13 -4.93 2.70 -15.58
N ALA A 14 -4.91 3.98 -15.95
CA ALA A 14 -5.62 4.57 -17.08
C ALA A 14 -7.17 4.56 -17.01
N VAL A 15 -7.79 4.14 -15.92
CA VAL A 15 -9.26 4.12 -15.74
C VAL A 15 -9.89 5.49 -15.45
N GLY A 16 -9.08 6.56 -15.35
CA GLY A 16 -9.57 7.92 -15.09
C GLY A 16 -9.70 8.31 -13.62
N LYS A 17 -9.02 7.62 -12.69
CA LYS A 17 -9.05 7.94 -11.25
C LYS A 17 -8.77 9.41 -10.95
N THR A 18 -7.73 9.98 -11.54
CA THR A 18 -7.30 11.36 -11.31
C THR A 18 -8.40 12.37 -11.63
N LYS A 19 -9.03 12.24 -12.80
CA LYS A 19 -10.13 13.14 -13.18
C LYS A 19 -11.34 13.01 -12.27
N ALA A 20 -11.70 11.77 -11.92
CA ALA A 20 -12.83 11.48 -11.05
C ALA A 20 -12.60 11.99 -9.62
N SER A 21 -11.39 11.80 -9.07
CA SER A 21 -11.04 12.24 -7.72
C SER A 21 -11.06 13.76 -7.56
N ILE A 22 -10.56 14.51 -8.54
CA ILE A 22 -10.61 15.98 -8.54
C ILE A 22 -12.04 16.47 -8.60
N GLY A 23 -12.88 15.87 -9.47
CA GLY A 23 -14.30 16.20 -9.55
C GLY A 23 -15.01 15.96 -8.22
N LEU A 24 -14.77 14.80 -7.60
CA LEU A 24 -15.34 14.45 -6.31
C LEU A 24 -14.86 15.40 -5.20
N ALA A 25 -13.55 15.67 -5.14
CA ALA A 25 -12.96 16.56 -4.13
C ALA A 25 -13.62 17.95 -4.12
N LYS A 26 -13.91 18.49 -5.31
CA LYS A 26 -14.60 19.78 -5.43
C LYS A 26 -16.04 19.76 -4.92
N VAL A 27 -16.73 18.62 -5.05
CA VAL A 27 -18.14 18.49 -4.63
C VAL A 27 -18.25 18.32 -3.12
N ILE A 28 -17.36 17.51 -2.51
CA ILE A 28 -17.45 17.19 -1.08
C ILE A 28 -16.51 18.01 -0.20
N VAL A 29 -15.83 19.01 -0.76
CA VAL A 29 -14.80 19.80 -0.07
C VAL A 29 -13.71 18.86 0.47
N GLY A 30 -13.16 18.04 -0.40
CA GLY A 30 -12.15 17.02 -0.06
C GLY A 30 -10.76 17.40 -0.50
N GLU A 31 -9.77 16.71 0.06
CA GLU A 31 -8.37 16.78 -0.33
C GLU A 31 -7.84 15.37 -0.64
N ILE A 32 -6.90 15.24 -1.56
CA ILE A 32 -6.48 13.97 -2.12
C ILE A 32 -5.18 13.47 -1.49
N ILE A 33 -5.15 12.17 -1.15
CA ILE A 33 -3.95 11.45 -0.70
C ILE A 33 -3.63 10.39 -1.74
N SER A 34 -2.45 10.48 -2.37
CA SER A 34 -2.01 9.47 -3.36
C SER A 34 -1.60 8.18 -2.66
N ALA A 35 -2.26 7.06 -3.01
CA ALA A 35 -1.87 5.71 -2.62
C ALA A 35 -1.17 4.98 -3.77
N ASP A 36 -0.16 5.64 -4.32
CA ASP A 36 0.70 5.15 -5.38
C ASP A 36 2.14 5.04 -4.88
N SER A 37 2.82 3.94 -5.21
CA SER A 37 4.18 3.69 -4.73
C SER A 37 5.27 4.46 -5.48
N MET A 38 4.94 5.10 -6.61
CA MET A 38 5.91 5.80 -7.45
C MET A 38 5.72 7.32 -7.45
N GLN A 39 4.48 7.81 -7.34
CA GLN A 39 4.18 9.24 -7.40
C GLN A 39 4.73 10.04 -6.21
N VAL A 40 5.05 9.37 -5.11
CA VAL A 40 5.63 9.98 -3.91
C VAL A 40 7.05 10.49 -4.12
N TYR A 41 7.79 9.94 -5.10
CA TYR A 41 9.17 10.31 -5.34
C TYR A 41 9.32 11.53 -6.24
N GLU A 42 10.14 12.49 -5.81
CA GLU A 42 10.57 13.61 -6.66
C GLU A 42 11.29 13.08 -7.93
N TYR A 43 11.25 13.87 -8.99
CA TYR A 43 11.91 13.63 -10.28
C TYR A 43 11.40 12.39 -11.07
N MET A 44 10.56 11.55 -10.50
CA MET A 44 9.95 10.43 -11.20
C MET A 44 8.67 10.87 -11.93
N ASN A 45 8.81 11.71 -12.97
CA ASN A 45 7.68 12.32 -13.66
C ASN A 45 7.29 11.60 -14.96
N ILE A 46 8.17 10.74 -15.48
CA ILE A 46 7.96 9.98 -16.71
C ILE A 46 7.59 8.53 -16.35
N GLY A 47 6.55 7.97 -16.96
CA GLY A 47 6.10 6.60 -16.72
C GLY A 47 5.34 6.37 -15.40
N SER A 48 5.24 7.35 -14.50
CA SER A 48 4.54 7.24 -13.23
C SER A 48 3.10 7.77 -13.25
N ALA A 49 2.66 8.31 -14.38
CA ALA A 49 1.37 9.01 -14.51
C ALA A 49 1.12 10.03 -13.38
N LYS A 50 2.21 10.68 -12.90
CA LYS A 50 2.14 11.68 -11.83
C LYS A 50 1.33 12.89 -12.28
N ILE A 51 0.41 13.33 -11.45
CA ILE A 51 -0.38 14.52 -11.71
C ILE A 51 0.49 15.79 -11.67
N ARG A 52 0.29 16.69 -12.60
CA ARG A 52 0.96 18.00 -12.64
C ARG A 52 0.18 19.04 -11.85
N PRO A 53 0.85 20.09 -11.33
CA PRO A 53 0.19 21.14 -10.55
C PRO A 53 -1.02 21.79 -11.25
N GLU A 54 -0.92 22.03 -12.56
CA GLU A 54 -2.02 22.58 -13.36
C GLU A 54 -3.22 21.64 -13.51
N GLU A 55 -2.98 20.33 -13.44
CA GLU A 55 -4.03 19.30 -13.51
C GLU A 55 -4.76 19.13 -12.17
N MET A 56 -4.14 19.52 -11.05
CA MET A 56 -4.74 19.46 -9.70
C MET A 56 -5.92 20.42 -9.52
N LYS A 57 -6.04 21.43 -10.38
CA LYS A 57 -7.16 22.39 -10.43
C LYS A 57 -7.50 23.01 -9.09
N GLY A 58 -6.48 23.31 -8.29
CA GLY A 58 -6.59 23.90 -6.95
C GLY A 58 -7.00 22.94 -5.84
N VAL A 59 -7.12 21.63 -6.10
CA VAL A 59 -7.35 20.62 -5.07
C VAL A 59 -6.00 20.23 -4.45
N PRO A 60 -5.83 20.30 -3.12
CA PRO A 60 -4.61 19.86 -2.46
C PRO A 60 -4.39 18.36 -2.63
N HIS A 61 -3.14 17.99 -2.91
CA HIS A 61 -2.70 16.59 -3.05
C HIS A 61 -1.53 16.33 -2.09
N TYR A 62 -1.56 15.18 -1.43
CA TYR A 62 -0.55 14.70 -0.49
C TYR A 62 0.10 13.43 -1.00
N LEU A 63 1.30 13.13 -0.55
CA LEU A 63 2.12 12.00 -0.96
C LEU A 63 2.46 12.03 -2.46
N ILE A 64 2.74 13.22 -2.96
CA ILE A 64 3.26 13.46 -4.31
C ILE A 64 4.51 14.32 -4.16
N ASP A 65 5.64 13.90 -4.74
CA ASP A 65 6.94 14.57 -4.64
C ASP A 65 7.44 14.81 -3.20
N ASP A 66 7.06 13.96 -2.26
CA ASP A 66 7.39 14.11 -0.84
C ASP A 66 8.70 13.39 -0.44
N LEU A 67 9.25 12.55 -1.31
CA LEU A 67 10.45 11.75 -1.04
C LEU A 67 11.47 11.85 -2.17
N LYS A 68 12.75 11.71 -1.80
CA LYS A 68 13.82 11.58 -2.79
C LYS A 68 13.89 10.14 -3.33
N PRO A 69 14.39 9.92 -4.57
CA PRO A 69 14.47 8.58 -5.17
C PRO A 69 15.26 7.55 -4.38
N TRP A 70 16.15 7.99 -3.49
CA TRP A 70 16.95 7.12 -2.61
C TRP A 70 16.32 6.89 -1.23
N ASP A 71 15.20 7.54 -0.92
CA ASP A 71 14.47 7.30 0.31
C ASP A 71 13.68 5.99 0.22
N GLU A 72 13.68 5.21 1.29
CA GLU A 72 12.86 4.02 1.35
C GLU A 72 11.37 4.39 1.49
N PHE A 73 10.53 3.77 0.67
CA PHE A 73 9.09 3.90 0.76
C PHE A 73 8.43 2.51 0.76
N HIS A 74 7.85 2.19 1.88
CA HIS A 74 7.15 0.94 2.12
C HIS A 74 5.81 1.20 2.84
N VAL A 75 4.99 0.17 3.00
CA VAL A 75 3.63 0.30 3.53
C VAL A 75 3.54 0.99 4.89
N VAL A 76 4.50 0.76 5.79
CA VAL A 76 4.54 1.40 7.12
C VAL A 76 4.74 2.91 6.98
N ARG A 77 5.72 3.32 6.17
CA ARG A 77 5.98 4.75 5.91
C ARG A 77 4.81 5.41 5.21
N PHE A 78 4.20 4.73 4.22
CA PHE A 78 2.96 5.19 3.60
C PHE A 78 1.87 5.43 4.64
N GLN A 79 1.59 4.44 5.51
CA GLN A 79 0.55 4.56 6.53
C GLN A 79 0.78 5.75 7.47
N GLN A 80 2.02 5.96 7.91
CA GLN A 80 2.39 7.09 8.77
C GLN A 80 2.19 8.44 8.07
N MET A 81 2.67 8.58 6.84
CA MET A 81 2.53 9.80 6.04
C MET A 81 1.05 10.07 5.72
N ALA A 82 0.30 9.05 5.32
CA ALA A 82 -1.12 9.17 5.02
C ALA A 82 -1.94 9.57 6.26
N LYS A 83 -1.68 8.99 7.43
CA LYS A 83 -2.33 9.40 8.69
C LYS A 83 -2.05 10.86 9.02
N LYS A 84 -0.80 11.31 8.89
CA LYS A 84 -0.42 12.71 9.09
C LYS A 84 -1.17 13.65 8.13
N ALA A 85 -1.25 13.28 6.86
CA ALA A 85 -2.02 14.03 5.87
C ALA A 85 -3.51 14.07 6.23
N MET A 86 -4.10 12.93 6.64
CA MET A 86 -5.49 12.88 7.08
C MET A 86 -5.77 13.79 8.27
N GLU A 87 -4.86 13.86 9.25
CA GLU A 87 -5.00 14.78 10.40
C GLU A 87 -5.05 16.24 9.96
N GLN A 88 -4.20 16.64 9.01
CA GLN A 88 -4.22 17.99 8.44
C GLN A 88 -5.53 18.27 7.69
N ILE A 89 -5.99 17.33 6.87
CA ILE A 89 -7.25 17.45 6.11
C ILE A 89 -8.44 17.60 7.05
N TYR A 90 -8.50 16.79 8.10
CA TYR A 90 -9.57 16.93 9.11
C TYR A 90 -9.49 18.24 9.90
N ALA A 91 -8.27 18.73 10.19
CA ALA A 91 -8.09 20.02 10.86
C ALA A 91 -8.57 21.19 9.99
N ASN A 92 -8.48 21.07 8.65
CA ASN A 92 -9.03 22.02 7.69
C ASN A 92 -10.58 21.92 7.58
N GLY A 93 -11.22 20.94 8.23
CA GLY A 93 -12.64 20.67 8.08
C GLY A 93 -13.02 19.95 6.78
N HIS A 94 -12.05 19.37 6.08
CA HIS A 94 -12.22 18.72 4.79
C HIS A 94 -12.28 17.19 4.93
N ILE A 95 -12.66 16.50 3.86
CA ILE A 95 -12.77 15.03 3.80
C ILE A 95 -11.57 14.46 3.05
N PRO A 96 -10.77 13.56 3.64
CA PRO A 96 -9.69 12.90 2.91
C PRO A 96 -10.23 11.93 1.87
N ILE A 97 -9.61 11.95 0.68
CA ILE A 97 -9.88 11.07 -0.44
C ILE A 97 -8.60 10.32 -0.79
N VAL A 98 -8.54 9.05 -0.46
CA VAL A 98 -7.40 8.18 -0.80
C VAL A 98 -7.57 7.65 -2.21
N VAL A 99 -6.63 7.96 -3.09
CA VAL A 99 -6.69 7.64 -4.52
C VAL A 99 -5.46 6.83 -4.94
N GLY A 100 -5.65 5.65 -5.49
CA GLY A 100 -4.51 4.87 -6.00
C GLY A 100 -4.85 3.46 -6.44
N GLY A 101 -3.82 2.75 -6.91
CA GLY A 101 -3.90 1.36 -7.35
C GLY A 101 -3.23 0.37 -6.40
N THR A 102 -2.48 0.83 -5.39
CA THR A 102 -1.73 -0.03 -4.47
C THR A 102 -2.66 -0.55 -3.35
N GLY A 103 -3.40 -1.62 -3.64
CA GLY A 103 -4.43 -2.15 -2.75
C GLY A 103 -3.94 -2.45 -1.32
N PHE A 104 -2.70 -2.95 -1.17
CA PHE A 104 -2.12 -3.23 0.14
C PHE A 104 -1.91 -1.97 0.97
N TYR A 105 -1.53 -0.84 0.35
CA TYR A 105 -1.40 0.45 1.03
C TYR A 105 -2.76 0.94 1.52
N ILE A 106 -3.77 0.84 0.67
CA ILE A 106 -5.15 1.23 1.01
C ILE A 106 -5.67 0.39 2.18
N GLN A 107 -5.48 -0.94 2.15
CA GLN A 107 -5.88 -1.82 3.25
C GLN A 107 -5.17 -1.49 4.55
N ALA A 108 -3.85 -1.25 4.49
CA ALA A 108 -3.05 -0.89 5.66
C ALA A 108 -3.59 0.37 6.36
N LEU A 109 -4.00 1.36 5.58
CA LEU A 109 -4.58 2.60 6.11
C LEU A 109 -6.00 2.38 6.63
N LEU A 110 -6.87 1.73 5.84
CA LEU A 110 -8.29 1.55 6.16
C LEU A 110 -8.53 0.76 7.43
N TYR A 111 -7.75 -0.29 7.65
CA TYR A 111 -7.94 -1.18 8.80
C TYR A 111 -6.93 -0.91 9.91
N ASP A 112 -6.12 0.14 9.75
CA ASP A 112 -5.09 0.50 10.71
C ASP A 112 -4.22 -0.72 11.08
N ILE A 113 -3.72 -1.41 10.05
CA ILE A 113 -2.94 -2.64 10.23
C ILE A 113 -1.72 -2.33 11.10
N ASP A 114 -1.55 -3.14 12.14
CA ASP A 114 -0.39 -3.03 13.02
C ASP A 114 0.82 -3.72 12.40
N PHE A 115 1.86 -2.93 12.17
CA PHE A 115 3.16 -3.39 11.68
C PHE A 115 4.22 -3.46 12.79
N THR A 116 3.83 -3.41 14.06
CA THR A 116 4.76 -3.64 15.18
C THR A 116 5.34 -5.05 15.10
N GLY A 117 6.60 -5.19 15.51
CA GLY A 117 7.34 -6.46 15.29
C GLY A 117 7.86 -6.65 13.87
N THR A 118 7.76 -5.60 13.02
CA THR A 118 8.30 -5.64 11.66
C THR A 118 9.67 -4.97 11.54
N ALA A 119 10.33 -4.67 12.66
CA ALA A 119 11.70 -4.19 12.64
C ALA A 119 12.58 -5.17 11.84
N GLN A 120 13.40 -4.64 10.96
CA GLN A 120 14.28 -5.46 10.13
C GLN A 120 15.43 -5.94 11.00
N ASP A 121 15.56 -7.25 11.16
CA ASP A 121 16.74 -7.90 11.75
C ASP A 121 17.66 -8.33 10.60
N ASP A 122 18.52 -7.41 10.19
CA ASP A 122 19.40 -7.62 9.04
C ASP A 122 20.33 -8.82 9.23
N THR A 123 20.70 -9.13 10.47
CA THR A 123 21.58 -10.27 10.79
C THR A 123 20.84 -11.58 10.53
N TYR A 124 19.65 -11.71 11.09
CA TYR A 124 18.86 -12.94 10.89
C TYR A 124 18.38 -13.11 9.45
N ARG A 125 18.05 -12.02 8.80
CA ARG A 125 17.71 -12.05 7.37
C ARG A 125 18.86 -12.59 6.54
N ALA A 126 20.08 -12.08 6.75
CA ALA A 126 21.28 -12.55 6.05
C ALA A 126 21.56 -14.04 6.32
N GLU A 127 21.35 -14.51 7.58
CA GLU A 127 21.44 -15.93 7.91
C GLU A 127 20.46 -16.77 7.08
N LEU A 128 19.18 -16.35 7.01
CA LEU A 128 18.14 -17.06 6.25
C LEU A 128 18.42 -17.03 4.73
N GLU A 129 18.90 -15.91 4.20
CA GLU A 129 19.28 -15.81 2.78
C GLU A 129 20.47 -16.72 2.43
N ASN A 130 21.46 -16.82 3.30
CA ASN A 130 22.56 -17.77 3.12
C ASN A 130 22.08 -19.21 3.21
N LEU A 131 21.18 -19.50 4.14
CA LEU A 131 20.58 -20.85 4.26
C LEU A 131 19.82 -21.25 2.98
N VAL A 132 19.17 -20.32 2.31
CA VAL A 132 18.54 -20.57 1.01
C VAL A 132 19.55 -20.88 -0.07
N LYS A 133 20.69 -20.18 -0.11
CA LYS A 133 21.76 -20.45 -1.08
C LYS A 133 22.38 -21.83 -0.87
N GLU A 134 22.54 -22.26 0.38
CA GLU A 134 23.16 -23.55 0.72
C GLU A 134 22.21 -24.74 0.61
N LYS A 135 20.97 -24.60 1.10
CA LYS A 135 20.01 -25.72 1.28
C LYS A 135 18.76 -25.63 0.42
N GLY A 136 18.59 -24.51 -0.28
CA GLY A 136 17.46 -24.28 -1.17
C GLY A 136 16.20 -23.75 -0.48
N ALA A 137 15.28 -23.21 -1.29
CA ALA A 137 14.03 -22.58 -0.84
C ALA A 137 13.10 -23.55 -0.10
N VAL A 138 13.07 -24.83 -0.50
CA VAL A 138 12.22 -25.85 0.14
C VAL A 138 12.66 -26.11 1.58
N TYR A 139 13.95 -26.08 1.87
CA TYR A 139 14.45 -26.22 3.23
C TYR A 139 13.91 -25.10 4.14
N LEU A 140 14.02 -23.87 3.70
CA LEU A 140 13.53 -22.71 4.44
C LEU A 140 12.00 -22.77 4.63
N HIS A 141 11.28 -23.18 3.61
CA HIS A 141 9.82 -23.38 3.68
C HIS A 141 9.42 -24.46 4.69
N ASN A 142 10.21 -25.53 4.81
CA ASN A 142 9.99 -26.56 5.84
C ASN A 142 10.27 -26.03 7.26
N MET A 143 11.19 -25.08 7.41
CA MET A 143 11.35 -24.37 8.70
C MET A 143 10.09 -23.56 9.05
N LEU A 144 9.54 -22.83 8.08
CA LEU A 144 8.29 -22.10 8.28
C LEU A 144 7.14 -23.04 8.62
N ARG A 145 7.03 -24.18 7.94
CA ARG A 145 5.99 -25.19 8.23
C ARG A 145 6.01 -25.70 9.67
N LYS A 146 7.18 -25.76 10.32
CA LYS A 146 7.30 -26.18 11.72
C LYS A 146 6.79 -25.13 12.70
N VAL A 147 6.95 -23.85 12.40
CA VAL A 147 6.58 -22.76 13.32
C VAL A 147 5.22 -22.16 12.99
N ASP A 148 4.87 -22.06 11.71
CA ASP A 148 3.60 -21.53 11.22
C ASP A 148 3.10 -22.34 10.01
N PRO A 149 2.45 -23.50 10.25
CA PRO A 149 1.95 -24.36 9.18
C PRO A 149 1.01 -23.67 8.22
N LYS A 150 0.13 -22.79 8.72
CA LYS A 150 -0.85 -22.08 7.91
C LYS A 150 -0.18 -21.06 6.96
N SER A 151 0.81 -20.32 7.44
CA SER A 151 1.60 -19.48 6.54
C SER A 151 2.35 -20.29 5.48
N ALA A 152 2.81 -21.50 5.82
CA ALA A 152 3.48 -22.38 4.86
C ALA A 152 2.52 -22.99 3.82
N GLU A 153 1.23 -23.11 4.11
CA GLU A 153 0.22 -23.46 3.11
C GLU A 153 -0.08 -22.31 2.16
N ASP A 154 -0.16 -21.09 2.69
CA ASP A 154 -0.51 -19.87 1.93
C ASP A 154 0.65 -19.32 1.11
N ILE A 155 1.91 -19.60 1.49
CA ILE A 155 3.12 -19.06 0.88
C ILE A 155 3.86 -20.15 0.10
N HIS A 156 3.94 -20.02 -1.21
CA HIS A 156 4.71 -20.96 -2.02
C HIS A 156 6.21 -20.91 -1.68
N ALA A 157 6.89 -22.08 -1.66
CA ALA A 157 8.30 -22.19 -1.27
C ALA A 157 9.25 -21.26 -2.07
N ASN A 158 8.97 -21.03 -3.36
CA ASN A 158 9.77 -20.14 -4.20
C ASN A 158 9.59 -18.66 -3.86
N ASN A 159 8.60 -18.30 -3.03
CA ASN A 159 8.44 -16.93 -2.55
C ASN A 159 9.30 -16.71 -1.30
N VAL A 160 10.62 -16.85 -1.50
CA VAL A 160 11.64 -16.80 -0.43
C VAL A 160 11.49 -15.55 0.45
N LYS A 161 11.25 -14.38 -0.16
CA LYS A 161 11.09 -13.13 0.59
C LYS A 161 9.93 -13.18 1.60
N ARG A 162 8.80 -13.78 1.20
CA ARG A 162 7.66 -13.94 2.12
C ARG A 162 7.91 -15.00 3.19
N VAL A 163 8.60 -16.08 2.85
CA VAL A 163 8.98 -17.12 3.82
C VAL A 163 9.94 -16.53 4.87
N ILE A 164 10.97 -15.80 4.45
CA ILE A 164 11.90 -15.10 5.36
C ILE A 164 11.10 -14.15 6.28
N ARG A 165 10.20 -13.35 5.72
CA ARG A 165 9.41 -12.40 6.49
C ARG A 165 8.56 -13.05 7.57
N ALA A 166 7.96 -14.20 7.28
CA ALA A 166 7.16 -14.95 8.26
C ALA A 166 8.03 -15.53 9.40
N LEU A 167 9.23 -16.01 9.07
CA LEU A 167 10.20 -16.49 10.06
C LEU A 167 10.75 -15.36 10.93
N GLU A 168 11.08 -14.20 10.34
CA GLU A 168 11.50 -13.00 11.08
C GLU A 168 10.42 -12.55 12.08
N TYR A 169 9.18 -12.46 11.61
CA TYR A 169 8.05 -12.07 12.44
C TYR A 169 7.91 -13.01 13.65
N TYR A 170 7.94 -14.33 13.41
CA TYR A 170 7.86 -15.32 14.50
C TYR A 170 9.03 -15.19 15.48
N ARG A 171 10.26 -14.99 15.00
CA ARG A 171 11.43 -14.81 15.85
C ARG A 171 11.33 -13.57 16.74
N GLN A 172 10.83 -12.47 16.19
CA GLN A 172 10.76 -11.17 16.90
C GLN A 172 9.61 -11.12 17.90
N THR A 173 8.46 -11.69 17.55
CA THR A 173 7.23 -11.54 18.33
C THR A 173 6.84 -12.78 19.13
N GLY A 174 7.36 -13.95 18.76
CA GLY A 174 6.90 -15.24 19.27
C GLY A 174 5.51 -15.64 18.75
N GLN A 175 4.88 -14.84 17.91
CA GLN A 175 3.55 -15.08 17.35
C GLN A 175 3.63 -15.56 15.90
N LYS A 176 2.68 -16.37 15.48
CA LYS A 176 2.58 -16.78 14.08
C LYS A 176 2.05 -15.64 13.22
N MET A 177 2.67 -15.42 12.06
CA MET A 177 2.21 -14.42 11.11
C MET A 177 0.80 -14.72 10.60
N SER A 178 0.43 -15.99 10.44
CA SER A 178 -0.93 -16.39 10.06
C SER A 178 -1.99 -15.93 11.07
N GLU A 179 -1.73 -16.08 12.37
CA GLU A 179 -2.64 -15.66 13.44
C GLU A 179 -2.77 -14.13 13.49
N HIS A 180 -1.65 -13.41 13.36
CA HIS A 180 -1.64 -11.95 13.25
C HIS A 180 -2.46 -11.48 12.04
N ASN A 181 -2.19 -12.03 10.86
CA ASN A 181 -2.91 -11.66 9.63
C ASN A 181 -4.42 -11.95 9.74
N GLU A 182 -4.81 -13.02 10.41
CA GLU A 182 -6.23 -13.35 10.63
C GLU A 182 -6.88 -12.36 11.61
N ALA A 183 -6.19 -11.98 12.67
CA ALA A 183 -6.66 -10.97 13.61
C ALA A 183 -6.84 -9.60 12.91
N GLU A 184 -5.84 -9.18 12.11
CA GLU A 184 -5.92 -7.93 11.34
C GLU A 184 -7.05 -7.93 10.28
N ARG A 185 -7.34 -9.08 9.66
CA ARG A 185 -8.49 -9.21 8.73
C ARG A 185 -9.85 -9.07 9.39
N ARG A 186 -9.96 -9.38 10.69
CA ARG A 186 -11.20 -9.26 11.47
C ARG A 186 -11.39 -7.88 12.08
N LYS A 187 -10.36 -7.05 12.02
CA LYS A 187 -10.35 -5.72 12.60
C LYS A 187 -11.34 -4.80 11.86
N GLU A 188 -12.18 -4.13 12.61
CA GLU A 188 -13.04 -3.11 12.03
C GLU A 188 -12.22 -1.85 11.69
N SER A 189 -12.59 -1.19 10.60
CA SER A 189 -12.01 0.10 10.26
C SER A 189 -12.32 1.15 11.32
N PRO A 190 -11.33 1.96 11.75
CA PRO A 190 -11.57 3.11 12.62
C PRO A 190 -12.28 4.27 11.88
N TYR A 191 -12.42 4.17 10.57
CA TYR A 191 -13.05 5.19 9.72
C TYR A 191 -14.44 4.78 9.29
N GLU A 192 -15.31 5.77 9.09
CA GLU A 192 -16.55 5.63 8.32
C GLU A 192 -16.23 5.91 6.86
N PHE A 193 -16.05 4.86 6.07
CA PHE A 193 -15.53 5.01 4.71
C PHE A 193 -16.50 4.60 3.62
N VAL A 194 -16.37 5.26 2.47
CA VAL A 194 -16.99 4.86 1.20
C VAL A 194 -15.90 4.42 0.24
N TYR A 195 -16.09 3.26 -0.37
CA TYR A 195 -15.09 2.65 -1.25
C TYR A 195 -15.60 2.56 -2.68
N PHE A 196 -15.00 3.32 -3.59
CA PHE A 196 -15.30 3.29 -5.01
C PHE A 196 -14.23 2.53 -5.78
N VAL A 197 -14.68 1.62 -6.65
CA VAL A 197 -13.81 0.91 -7.59
C VAL A 197 -14.19 1.37 -9.00
N LEU A 198 -13.31 2.13 -9.63
CA LEU A 198 -13.47 2.42 -11.06
C LEU A 198 -13.04 1.18 -11.85
N ASN A 199 -13.86 0.77 -12.78
CA ASN A 199 -13.58 -0.36 -13.66
C ASN A 199 -13.96 -0.02 -15.10
N THR A 200 -13.21 -0.56 -16.04
CA THR A 200 -13.45 -0.43 -17.49
C THR A 200 -13.11 -1.78 -18.12
N PRO A 201 -13.78 -2.20 -19.18
CA PRO A 201 -13.43 -3.41 -19.90
C PRO A 201 -11.93 -3.45 -20.24
N ARG A 202 -11.31 -4.62 -20.10
CA ARG A 202 -9.85 -4.79 -20.22
C ARG A 202 -9.32 -4.28 -21.57
N ASP A 203 -10.07 -4.53 -22.64
CA ASP A 203 -9.68 -4.11 -23.99
C ASP A 203 -9.59 -2.57 -24.11
N CYS A 204 -10.49 -1.84 -23.44
CA CYS A 204 -10.42 -0.39 -23.38
C CYS A 204 -9.21 0.10 -22.55
N LEU A 205 -8.87 -0.59 -21.47
CA LEU A 205 -7.70 -0.25 -20.64
C LEU A 205 -6.38 -0.49 -21.38
N LEU A 206 -6.27 -1.58 -22.12
CA LEU A 206 -5.08 -1.90 -22.92
C LEU A 206 -4.88 -0.84 -24.00
N TYR A 207 -5.93 -0.47 -24.72
CA TYR A 207 -5.85 0.58 -25.75
C TYR A 207 -5.39 1.93 -25.21
N THR A 208 -5.84 2.32 -24.00
CA THR A 208 -5.43 3.58 -23.38
C THR A 208 -4.03 3.50 -22.73
N SER A 209 -3.57 2.31 -22.34
CA SER A 209 -2.24 2.08 -21.78
C SER A 209 -1.17 2.01 -22.89
N ASP A 210 -1.44 1.26 -23.95
CA ASP A 210 -0.52 1.11 -25.08
C ASP A 210 -0.31 2.42 -25.85
N ALA A 211 -1.31 3.27 -25.91
CA ALA A 211 -1.16 4.61 -26.48
C ALA A 211 -0.19 5.53 -25.70
N ALA A 212 0.19 5.16 -24.49
CA ALA A 212 1.21 5.88 -23.70
C ALA A 212 2.63 5.35 -23.95
N ASP A 213 2.77 4.11 -24.43
CA ASP A 213 4.06 3.48 -24.72
C ASP A 213 4.54 3.78 -26.15
N ASP A 214 3.65 4.21 -27.04
CA ASP A 214 3.95 4.56 -28.44
C ASP A 214 4.35 6.04 -28.65
N MET A 215 4.48 6.84 -27.60
CA MET A 215 4.96 8.22 -27.62
C MET A 215 6.29 8.39 -26.89
#